data_9b227e1d7836cd23d7545726ad502a79
#
_entry.id   9b227e1d7836cd23d7545726ad502a79
#
_cell.length_a   1.000
_cell.length_b   1.000
_cell.length_c   1.000
_cell.angle_alpha   90.00
_cell.angle_beta   90.00
_cell.angle_gamma   90.00
#
_symmetry.space_group_name_H-M   'P 1'
#
loop_
_entity.id
_entity.type
_entity.pdbx_description
1 polymer ?
#
loop_
_entity_poly.entity_id
_entity_poly.type
_entity_poly.pdbx_seq_one_letter_code
_entity_poly.pdbx_strand_id
1 'polypeptide(L)'
;MLGTYGGYVRPPGDTFVYDRVEVLRGAAGLSVGAGDPSATVNMVRKRPTRRFQGSAAVSVGTHSLRRGEIDVGGPLAWDGRLRGRVVAAVQHAGSFRPLYKQRINAFYGVLEADLGPATVASLGFERQQSDPRGVTWGTVPYWNADGSVAHLPHGLNLTAPWKSIKKLNS
;
A
#
# COMPACT_ATOMS: atom_id res chain seq x y z
N MET A 1 2.66 6.01 10.68
CA MET A 1 3.55 5.17 11.51
C MET A 1 3.31 3.72 11.14
N LEU A 2 4.34 2.99 10.72
CA LEU A 2 4.22 1.55 10.47
C LEU A 2 4.14 0.85 11.83
N GLY A 3 2.99 0.26 12.17
CA GLY A 3 2.84 -0.49 13.39
C GLY A 3 3.53 -1.86 13.27
N THR A 4 4.42 -2.17 14.18
CA THR A 4 4.97 -3.53 14.35
C THR A 4 4.05 -4.30 15.28
N TYR A 5 3.50 -5.41 14.82
CA TYR A 5 2.80 -6.37 15.66
C TYR A 5 3.54 -7.70 15.58
N GLY A 6 4.06 -8.17 16.71
CA GLY A 6 4.78 -9.45 16.79
C GLY A 6 6.07 -9.51 15.96
N GLY A 7 6.82 -8.40 15.82
CA GLY A 7 8.08 -8.35 15.09
C GLY A 7 7.95 -8.30 13.56
N TYR A 8 6.74 -8.25 13.01
CA TYR A 8 6.52 -8.15 11.57
C TYR A 8 6.18 -6.71 11.18
N VAL A 9 6.98 -6.14 10.27
CA VAL A 9 6.64 -4.88 9.61
C VAL A 9 5.45 -5.15 8.70
N ARG A 10 4.30 -4.54 8.99
CA ARG A 10 3.19 -4.56 8.03
C ARG A 10 3.60 -3.73 6.83
N PRO A 11 3.63 -4.29 5.62
CA PRO A 11 3.86 -3.48 4.44
C PRO A 11 2.81 -2.37 4.39
N PRO A 12 3.19 -1.15 3.99
CA PRO A 12 2.21 -0.13 3.65
C PRO A 12 1.25 -0.73 2.64
N GLY A 13 0.04 -0.24 2.60
CA GLY A 13 -0.91 -0.60 1.57
C GLY A 13 -0.39 -0.22 0.18
N ASP A 14 -1.27 0.11 -0.74
CA ASP A 14 -0.88 0.57 -2.07
C ASP A 14 -0.11 1.89 -1.98
N THR A 15 1.08 1.94 -2.59
CA THR A 15 1.95 3.12 -2.53
C THR A 15 1.49 4.25 -3.44
N PHE A 16 0.53 4.03 -4.32
CA PHE A 16 0.03 5.04 -5.25
C PHE A 16 -0.61 6.26 -4.57
N VAL A 17 -1.09 6.12 -3.34
CA VAL A 17 -1.66 7.23 -2.55
C VAL A 17 -0.60 8.18 -1.98
N TYR A 18 0.68 7.77 -2.01
CA TYR A 18 1.80 8.57 -1.50
C TYR A 18 2.49 9.33 -2.63
N ASP A 19 2.98 10.51 -2.31
CA ASP A 19 3.81 11.34 -3.18
C ASP A 19 5.23 10.77 -3.25
N ARG A 20 5.78 10.42 -2.07
CA ARG A 20 7.11 9.83 -1.92
C ARG A 20 7.24 9.01 -0.65
N VAL A 21 8.21 8.13 -0.65
CA VAL A 21 8.65 7.35 0.50
C VAL A 21 10.08 7.73 0.82
N GLU A 22 10.32 8.19 2.04
CA GLU A 22 11.63 8.59 2.54
C GLU A 22 12.13 7.54 3.54
N VAL A 23 13.37 7.09 3.39
CA VAL A 23 13.98 6.13 4.30
C VAL A 23 15.18 6.77 4.97
N LEU A 24 15.08 6.99 6.29
CA LEU A 24 16.17 7.48 7.11
C LEU A 24 16.84 6.28 7.80
N ARG A 25 18.10 6.03 7.47
CA ARG A 25 18.90 4.95 8.08
C ARG A 25 19.63 5.46 9.30
N GLY A 26 19.75 4.61 10.31
CA GLY A 26 20.49 4.85 11.54
C GLY A 26 19.60 5.15 12.74
N ALA A 27 20.21 5.57 13.85
CA ALA A 27 19.53 5.87 15.12
C ALA A 27 18.66 7.14 14.96
N ALA A 28 17.41 6.96 14.61
CA ALA A 28 16.42 8.04 14.45
C ALA A 28 15.75 8.45 15.78
N GLY A 29 16.29 8.01 16.93
CA GLY A 29 15.69 8.21 18.24
C GLY A 29 15.45 9.68 18.62
N LEU A 30 16.25 10.61 18.10
CA LEU A 30 16.08 12.06 18.32
C LEU A 30 14.89 12.63 17.56
N SER A 31 14.48 12.02 16.45
CA SER A 31 13.40 12.54 15.59
C SER A 31 12.08 11.78 15.73
N VAL A 32 12.09 10.54 16.21
CA VAL A 32 10.92 9.64 16.23
C VAL A 32 10.64 9.03 17.62
N GLY A 33 11.47 9.29 18.63
CA GLY A 33 11.36 8.69 19.96
C GLY A 33 11.76 7.22 19.99
N ALA A 34 11.05 6.39 20.76
CA ALA A 34 11.32 4.96 20.87
C ALA A 34 10.97 4.24 19.55
N GLY A 35 11.95 3.64 18.93
CA GLY A 35 11.79 2.90 17.66
C GLY A 35 12.95 1.96 17.42
N ASP A 36 12.86 1.16 16.37
CA ASP A 36 13.92 0.24 15.96
C ASP A 36 15.13 1.06 15.45
N PRO A 37 16.37 0.77 15.91
CA PRO A 37 17.55 1.57 15.56
C PRO A 37 18.01 1.42 14.10
N SER A 38 17.36 0.58 13.31
CA SER A 38 17.82 0.26 11.96
C SER A 38 17.41 1.26 10.89
N ALA A 39 16.16 1.69 10.86
CA ALA A 39 15.65 2.68 9.91
C ALA A 39 14.26 3.21 10.29
N THR A 40 13.98 4.43 9.84
CA THR A 40 12.63 5.03 9.87
C THR A 40 12.12 5.22 8.45
N VAL A 41 10.91 4.78 8.17
CA VAL A 41 10.23 4.98 6.89
C VAL A 41 9.15 6.04 7.06
N ASN A 42 9.31 7.17 6.36
CA ASN A 42 8.33 8.24 6.30
C ASN A 42 7.60 8.19 4.96
N MET A 43 6.27 8.11 4.99
CA MET A 43 5.44 8.06 3.80
C MET A 43 4.66 9.37 3.70
N VAL A 44 4.98 10.18 2.71
CA VAL A 44 4.37 11.49 2.48
C VAL A 44 3.17 11.32 1.55
N ARG A 45 1.97 11.64 2.02
CA ARG A 45 0.76 11.58 1.20
C ARG A 45 0.73 12.65 0.13
N LYS A 46 0.11 12.35 -0.99
CA LYS A 46 -0.17 13.32 -2.05
C LYS A 46 -1.02 14.46 -1.51
N ARG A 47 -0.66 15.70 -1.84
CA ARG A 47 -1.40 16.92 -1.48
C ARG A 47 -2.09 17.52 -2.69
N PRO A 48 -3.16 18.30 -2.50
CA PRO A 48 -3.79 19.04 -3.58
C PRO A 48 -2.84 20.00 -4.25
N THR A 49 -3.01 20.19 -5.55
CA THR A 49 -2.19 21.07 -6.38
C THR A 49 -2.88 22.40 -6.63
N ARG A 50 -2.09 23.48 -6.83
CA ARG A 50 -2.62 24.82 -7.16
C ARG A 50 -3.09 24.93 -8.61
N ARG A 51 -2.65 24.01 -9.49
CA ARG A 51 -3.08 23.88 -10.87
C ARG A 51 -3.76 22.55 -11.06
N PHE A 52 -4.72 22.48 -11.94
CA PHE A 52 -5.35 21.22 -12.30
C PHE A 52 -4.30 20.25 -12.84
N GLN A 53 -4.28 19.05 -12.30
CA GLN A 53 -3.44 17.94 -12.74
C GLN A 53 -4.28 16.67 -12.70
N GLY A 54 -4.14 15.85 -13.72
CA GLY A 54 -4.82 14.57 -13.77
C GLY A 54 -3.98 13.54 -14.50
N SER A 55 -4.01 12.31 -14.01
CA SER A 55 -3.44 11.16 -14.69
C SER A 55 -4.34 9.96 -14.51
N ALA A 56 -4.38 9.11 -15.54
CA ALA A 56 -5.02 7.81 -15.48
C ALA A 56 -4.10 6.80 -16.16
N ALA A 57 -3.98 5.60 -15.59
CA ALA A 57 -3.17 4.54 -16.14
C ALA A 57 -3.88 3.21 -16.03
N VAL A 58 -3.65 2.35 -17.03
CA VAL A 58 -4.06 0.95 -17.02
C VAL A 58 -2.83 0.10 -17.30
N SER A 59 -2.60 -0.89 -16.46
CA SER A 59 -1.48 -1.81 -16.58
C SER A 59 -1.98 -3.24 -16.65
N VAL A 60 -1.37 -4.04 -17.51
CA VAL A 60 -1.57 -5.48 -17.63
C VAL A 60 -0.23 -6.18 -17.56
N GLY A 61 -0.20 -7.37 -16.99
CA GLY A 61 1.05 -8.11 -16.81
C GLY A 61 0.84 -9.61 -16.69
N THR A 62 1.92 -10.29 -16.38
CA THR A 62 1.92 -11.74 -16.16
C THR A 62 1.05 -12.12 -14.96
N HIS A 63 0.67 -13.40 -14.85
CA HIS A 63 -0.19 -13.91 -13.77
C HIS A 63 -1.52 -13.18 -13.65
N SER A 64 -2.12 -12.79 -14.79
CA SER A 64 -3.40 -12.07 -14.84
C SER A 64 -3.40 -10.74 -14.08
N LEU A 65 -2.25 -10.09 -13.97
CA LEU A 65 -2.17 -8.75 -13.40
C LEU A 65 -2.97 -7.77 -14.26
N ARG A 66 -3.89 -7.08 -13.63
CA ARG A 66 -4.66 -5.97 -14.19
C ARG A 66 -4.75 -4.89 -13.13
N ARG A 67 -4.33 -3.69 -13.50
CA ARG A 67 -4.34 -2.54 -12.59
C ARG A 67 -4.89 -1.31 -13.31
N GLY A 68 -5.79 -0.58 -12.64
CA GLY A 68 -6.28 0.73 -13.05
C GLY A 68 -5.97 1.74 -11.97
N GLU A 69 -5.54 2.93 -12.37
CA GLU A 69 -5.18 4.03 -11.47
C GLU A 69 -5.75 5.34 -11.99
N ILE A 70 -6.17 6.19 -11.07
CA ILE A 70 -6.58 7.57 -11.35
C ILE A 70 -6.05 8.48 -10.24
N ASP A 71 -5.55 9.65 -10.64
CA ASP A 71 -5.07 10.68 -9.74
C ASP A 71 -5.47 12.04 -10.32
N VAL A 72 -6.34 12.76 -9.65
CA VAL A 72 -6.87 14.05 -10.09
C VAL A 72 -6.81 15.02 -8.93
N GLY A 73 -6.22 16.19 -9.16
CA GLY A 73 -6.13 17.25 -8.17
C GLY A 73 -6.13 18.63 -8.78
N GLY A 74 -6.55 19.62 -8.01
CA GLY A 74 -6.56 21.01 -8.46
C GLY A 74 -7.42 21.93 -7.60
N PRO A 75 -7.52 23.20 -8.02
CA PRO A 75 -8.38 24.18 -7.39
C PRO A 75 -9.86 23.83 -7.62
N LEU A 76 -10.67 23.98 -6.57
CA LEU A 76 -12.11 23.72 -6.60
C LEU A 76 -12.92 25.01 -6.53
N ALA A 77 -12.51 25.96 -5.68
CA ALA A 77 -13.23 27.23 -5.46
C ALA A 77 -12.31 28.28 -4.82
N TRP A 78 -12.86 29.49 -4.60
CA TRP A 78 -12.24 30.63 -3.89
C TRP A 78 -10.90 31.04 -4.50
N ASP A 79 -10.85 31.19 -5.82
CA ASP A 79 -9.64 31.56 -6.57
C ASP A 79 -8.42 30.67 -6.24
N GLY A 80 -8.68 29.37 -6.07
CA GLY A 80 -7.66 28.38 -5.76
C GLY A 80 -7.28 28.27 -4.28
N ARG A 81 -7.99 28.97 -3.39
CA ARG A 81 -7.81 28.81 -1.94
C ARG A 81 -8.41 27.51 -1.41
N LEU A 82 -9.47 26.98 -2.04
CA LEU A 82 -9.98 25.63 -1.81
C LEU A 82 -9.47 24.70 -2.90
N ARG A 83 -8.76 23.67 -2.50
CA ARG A 83 -8.15 22.69 -3.39
C ARG A 83 -8.51 21.27 -2.97
N GLY A 84 -8.58 20.36 -3.92
CA GLY A 84 -8.85 18.96 -3.66
C GLY A 84 -7.95 18.03 -4.47
N ARG A 85 -7.77 16.82 -3.99
CA ARG A 85 -7.16 15.72 -4.75
C ARG A 85 -7.84 14.42 -4.42
N VAL A 86 -8.08 13.60 -5.45
CA VAL A 86 -8.60 12.24 -5.34
C VAL A 86 -7.65 11.30 -6.05
N VAL A 87 -7.30 10.23 -5.37
CA VAL A 87 -6.44 9.16 -5.87
C VAL A 87 -7.13 7.84 -5.65
N ALA A 88 -7.23 7.01 -6.68
CA ALA A 88 -7.80 5.68 -6.57
C ALA A 88 -6.99 4.68 -7.39
N ALA A 89 -6.86 3.46 -6.87
CA ALA A 89 -6.24 2.35 -7.57
C ALA A 89 -7.00 1.05 -7.30
N VAL A 90 -7.14 0.24 -8.33
CA VAL A 90 -7.73 -1.10 -8.25
C VAL A 90 -6.78 -2.08 -8.93
N GLN A 91 -6.41 -3.14 -8.24
CA GLN A 91 -5.53 -4.17 -8.77
C GLN A 91 -6.12 -5.57 -8.56
N HIS A 92 -5.99 -6.39 -9.59
CA HIS A 92 -6.20 -7.83 -9.52
C HIS A 92 -4.92 -8.50 -10.01
N ALA A 93 -4.42 -9.46 -9.24
CA ALA A 93 -3.23 -10.21 -9.61
C ALA A 93 -3.34 -11.66 -9.14
N GLY A 94 -2.81 -12.57 -9.92
CA GLY A 94 -2.50 -13.93 -9.51
C GLY A 94 -1.04 -14.06 -9.07
N SER A 95 -0.51 -15.27 -9.08
CA SER A 95 0.88 -15.59 -8.77
C SER A 95 1.31 -16.85 -9.52
N PHE A 96 2.61 -17.13 -9.54
CA PHE A 96 3.13 -18.43 -9.97
C PHE A 96 2.65 -19.59 -9.08
N ARG A 97 2.18 -19.28 -7.85
CA ARG A 97 1.57 -20.28 -6.96
C ARG A 97 0.11 -20.52 -7.35
N PRO A 98 -0.31 -21.76 -7.60
CA PRO A 98 -1.71 -22.11 -7.86
C PRO A 98 -2.62 -21.59 -6.75
N LEU A 99 -3.86 -21.23 -7.08
CA LEU A 99 -4.90 -20.76 -6.18
C LEU A 99 -4.63 -19.39 -5.53
N TYR A 100 -3.42 -18.83 -5.60
CA TYR A 100 -3.16 -17.50 -5.06
C TYR A 100 -3.72 -16.42 -5.98
N LYS A 101 -4.58 -15.58 -5.44
CA LYS A 101 -5.12 -14.38 -6.09
C LYS A 101 -5.12 -13.25 -5.09
N GLN A 102 -4.88 -12.03 -5.55
CA GLN A 102 -4.93 -10.83 -4.71
C GLN A 102 -5.76 -9.75 -5.39
N ARG A 103 -6.62 -9.12 -4.61
CA ARG A 103 -7.30 -7.90 -4.98
C ARG A 103 -6.88 -6.78 -4.04
N ILE A 104 -6.50 -5.64 -4.60
CA ILE A 104 -6.18 -4.43 -3.85
C ILE A 104 -7.10 -3.33 -4.35
N ASN A 105 -7.73 -2.61 -3.41
CA ASN A 105 -8.47 -1.38 -3.67
C ASN A 105 -7.87 -0.31 -2.76
N ALA A 106 -7.49 0.81 -3.33
CA ALA A 106 -6.99 1.97 -2.62
C ALA A 106 -7.77 3.21 -3.04
N PHE A 107 -8.18 3.99 -2.06
CA PHE A 107 -8.84 5.28 -2.26
C PHE A 107 -8.26 6.28 -1.27
N TYR A 108 -7.93 7.46 -1.76
CA TYR A 108 -7.48 8.58 -0.96
C TYR A 108 -8.10 9.86 -1.50
N GLY A 109 -8.68 10.66 -0.61
CA GLY A 109 -9.20 11.96 -0.93
C GLY A 109 -8.74 12.98 0.10
N VAL A 110 -8.40 14.19 -0.35
CA VAL A 110 -7.97 15.28 0.52
C VAL A 110 -8.48 16.62 0.01
N LEU A 111 -8.92 17.45 0.95
CA LEU A 111 -9.29 18.84 0.73
C LEU A 111 -8.38 19.74 1.57
N GLU A 112 -7.94 20.84 0.99
CA GLU A 112 -7.19 21.89 1.67
C GLU A 112 -7.82 23.26 1.40
N ALA A 113 -7.98 24.03 2.44
CA ALA A 113 -8.51 25.39 2.39
C ALA A 113 -7.54 26.37 3.04
N ASP A 114 -7.12 27.41 2.30
CA ASP A 114 -6.33 28.51 2.82
C ASP A 114 -7.27 29.48 3.57
N LEU A 115 -7.27 29.40 4.90
CA LEU A 115 -8.12 30.21 5.79
C LEU A 115 -7.50 31.59 6.07
N GLY A 116 -6.21 31.76 5.81
CA GLY A 116 -5.46 32.99 6.04
C GLY A 116 -4.05 32.91 5.45
N PRO A 117 -3.24 33.97 5.61
CA PRO A 117 -1.90 34.02 5.04
C PRO A 117 -0.96 32.92 5.52
N ALA A 118 -1.17 32.44 6.75
CA ALA A 118 -0.33 31.41 7.39
C ALA A 118 -1.13 30.19 7.86
N THR A 119 -2.44 30.11 7.55
CA THR A 119 -3.31 29.04 8.07
C THR A 119 -3.93 28.24 6.93
N VAL A 120 -3.66 26.95 6.91
CA VAL A 120 -4.27 25.99 5.98
C VAL A 120 -5.02 24.94 6.80
N ALA A 121 -6.31 24.78 6.55
CA ALA A 121 -7.08 23.64 7.04
C ALA A 121 -7.02 22.50 6.03
N SER A 122 -6.83 21.28 6.53
CA SER A 122 -6.75 20.07 5.70
C SER A 122 -7.65 18.98 6.26
N LEU A 123 -8.44 18.35 5.39
CA LEU A 123 -9.28 17.21 5.72
C LEU A 123 -8.98 16.11 4.70
N GLY A 124 -8.59 14.94 5.19
CA GLY A 124 -8.27 13.78 4.35
C GLY A 124 -9.00 12.52 4.79
N PHE A 125 -9.30 11.67 3.82
CA PHE A 125 -9.86 10.34 4.03
C PHE A 125 -9.07 9.34 3.21
N GLU A 126 -8.70 8.21 3.82
CA GLU A 126 -8.01 7.11 3.14
C GLU A 126 -8.68 5.78 3.49
N ARG A 127 -8.87 4.96 2.48
CA ARG A 127 -9.31 3.58 2.66
C ARG A 127 -8.52 2.67 1.74
N GLN A 128 -7.89 1.67 2.32
CA GLN A 128 -7.18 0.63 1.58
C GLN A 128 -7.67 -0.74 2.00
N GLN A 129 -7.90 -1.61 1.04
CA GLN A 129 -8.33 -2.98 1.26
C GLN A 129 -7.49 -3.92 0.41
N SER A 130 -6.91 -4.93 1.05
CA SER A 130 -6.22 -6.04 0.39
C SER A 130 -6.93 -7.35 0.74
N ASP A 131 -7.32 -8.10 -0.28
CA ASP A 131 -8.00 -9.40 -0.16
C ASP A 131 -7.18 -10.49 -0.86
N PRO A 132 -6.14 -11.03 -0.21
CA PRO A 132 -5.41 -12.18 -0.72
C PRO A 132 -6.19 -13.47 -0.46
N ARG A 133 -6.31 -14.31 -1.49
CA ARG A 133 -6.90 -15.65 -1.43
C ARG A 133 -5.84 -16.70 -1.74
N GLY A 134 -6.03 -17.92 -1.26
CA GLY A 134 -5.06 -18.99 -1.46
C GLY A 134 -3.76 -18.75 -0.69
N VAL A 135 -3.82 -18.10 0.48
CA VAL A 135 -2.66 -17.80 1.32
C VAL A 135 -2.26 -19.03 2.12
N THR A 136 -1.00 -19.42 2.05
CA THR A 136 -0.42 -20.45 2.91
C THR A 136 0.09 -19.83 4.21
N TRP A 137 -0.19 -20.49 5.31
CA TRP A 137 0.44 -20.25 6.60
C TRP A 137 1.35 -21.44 6.90
N GLY A 138 2.59 -21.16 7.23
CA GLY A 138 3.60 -22.14 7.52
C GLY A 138 4.63 -22.30 6.42
N THR A 139 5.67 -23.04 6.71
CA THR A 139 6.77 -23.37 5.83
C THR A 139 6.58 -24.80 5.32
N VAL A 140 7.07 -25.06 4.13
CA VAL A 140 7.24 -26.40 3.62
C VAL A 140 8.57 -26.93 4.15
N PRO A 141 8.64 -28.17 4.67
CA PRO A 141 9.90 -28.71 5.15
C PRO A 141 10.93 -28.75 4.03
N TYR A 142 12.12 -28.23 4.29
CA TYR A 142 13.24 -28.24 3.36
C TYR A 142 13.95 -29.60 3.31
N TRP A 143 13.82 -30.37 4.40
CA TRP A 143 14.44 -31.65 4.59
C TRP A 143 13.40 -32.78 4.66
N ASN A 144 13.70 -33.90 4.04
CA ASN A 144 12.96 -35.14 4.22
C ASN A 144 13.33 -35.77 5.57
N ALA A 145 12.54 -36.76 6.02
CA ALA A 145 12.78 -37.44 7.27
C ALA A 145 14.13 -38.23 7.30
N ASP A 146 14.69 -38.54 6.17
CA ASP A 146 15.98 -39.20 6.01
C ASP A 146 17.18 -38.24 5.97
N GLY A 147 16.93 -36.92 6.13
CA GLY A 147 17.94 -35.88 6.06
C GLY A 147 18.32 -35.44 4.65
N SER A 148 17.70 -35.95 3.61
CA SER A 148 17.89 -35.49 2.24
C SER A 148 17.14 -34.17 1.97
N VAL A 149 17.59 -33.40 0.98
CA VAL A 149 16.92 -32.16 0.55
C VAL A 149 15.62 -32.50 -0.19
N ALA A 150 14.51 -31.90 0.25
CA ALA A 150 13.22 -32.05 -0.41
C ALA A 150 13.17 -31.25 -1.72
N HIS A 151 13.09 -31.92 -2.85
CA HIS A 151 12.91 -31.29 -4.16
C HIS A 151 11.43 -31.04 -4.45
N LEU A 152 10.92 -29.91 -3.94
CA LEU A 152 9.50 -29.55 -4.07
C LEU A 152 9.28 -28.68 -5.30
N PRO A 153 8.15 -28.84 -6.02
CA PRO A 153 7.82 -27.97 -7.15
C PRO A 153 7.72 -26.51 -6.73
N HIS A 154 8.25 -25.59 -7.54
CA HIS A 154 8.18 -24.13 -7.26
C HIS A 154 6.74 -23.61 -7.10
N GLY A 155 5.77 -24.24 -7.75
CA GLY A 155 4.35 -23.91 -7.66
C GLY A 155 3.60 -24.57 -6.52
N LEU A 156 4.27 -25.30 -5.61
CA LEU A 156 3.57 -25.99 -4.53
C LEU A 156 2.82 -25.01 -3.63
N ASN A 157 1.53 -25.24 -3.49
CA ASN A 157 0.67 -24.47 -2.60
C ASN A 157 -0.14 -25.42 -1.72
N LEU A 158 0.14 -25.40 -0.41
CA LEU A 158 -0.51 -26.26 0.60
C LEU A 158 -1.83 -25.65 1.11
N THR A 159 -2.37 -24.64 0.46
CA THR A 159 -3.59 -23.98 0.92
C THR A 159 -4.83 -24.59 0.29
N ALA A 160 -5.95 -24.44 0.99
CA ALA A 160 -7.26 -24.80 0.47
C ALA A 160 -7.89 -23.63 -0.31
N PRO A 161 -8.72 -23.91 -1.35
CA PRO A 161 -9.28 -22.86 -2.21
C PRO A 161 -10.15 -21.83 -1.48
N TRP A 162 -10.74 -22.21 -0.36
CA TRP A 162 -11.61 -21.33 0.46
C TRP A 162 -10.87 -20.42 1.43
N LYS A 163 -9.55 -20.60 1.62
CA LYS A 163 -8.78 -19.81 2.59
C LYS A 163 -8.53 -18.40 2.05
N SER A 164 -9.10 -17.41 2.71
CA SER A 164 -8.91 -16.00 2.42
C SER A 164 -8.62 -15.21 3.70
N ILE A 165 -7.85 -14.12 3.55
CA ILE A 165 -7.60 -13.17 4.63
C ILE A 165 -7.93 -11.79 4.09
N LYS A 166 -8.99 -11.18 4.61
CA LYS A 166 -9.32 -9.80 4.30
C LYS A 166 -8.59 -8.87 5.25
N LYS A 167 -7.88 -7.90 4.71
CA LYS A 167 -7.26 -6.82 5.48
C LYS A 167 -7.88 -5.50 5.05
N LEU A 168 -8.46 -4.80 6.00
CA LEU A 168 -8.99 -3.45 5.84
C LEU A 168 -8.09 -2.52 6.65
N ASN A 169 -7.53 -1.50 6.00
CA ASN A 169 -6.82 -0.42 6.62
C ASN A 169 -7.63 0.86 6.39
N SER A 170 -8.02 1.51 7.43
CA SER A 170 -8.71 2.80 7.44
C SER A 170 -7.90 3.80 8.27
#